data_ebf48c6aa91852cebe2b7e5fb872a488
#
_entry.id   ebf48c6aa91852cebe2b7e5fb872a488
#
_cell.length_a   1.000
_cell.length_b   1.000
_cell.length_c   1.000
_cell.angle_alpha   90.00
_cell.angle_beta   90.00
_cell.angle_gamma   90.00
#
_symmetry.space_group_name_H-M   'P 1'
#
loop_
_entity.id
_entity.type
_entity.pdbx_description
1 polymer ?
#
loop_
_entity_poly.entity_id
_entity_poly.type
_entity_poly.pdbx_seq_one_letter_code
_entity_poly.pdbx_strand_id
1 'polypeptide(L)'
;MRTSPLADALRTAEIIEIDEGHSGSPERAAIRYFEGLGHRAFRSENTLWRSLFGLMFWDELFSPESAALHSPFEALPSSLNDGSFYGAHRRPIETKLQMLDDPAATKRQLLKTITRYFGTANGLFRWRRSTAETMFALIEHADAGSVASVLRHMCQNYRHGRYGFPDLLVIDNSGVRFVEIKTEGDQIRRNQMLRLEQLREAGFRADVVRVRWILDPAQVYVVVDVETTGGTGDQHRITELAAVKVRGEEIVERYQTLVNPQRPIPAGITRLTGITDAMVVDAPVFADIADDYTEFMEDAIFVAHNVNFDYGFVSREYARLGRPFRHPKLCTCASMRRLYPGLSSYSLGALCNEFQIPLKQHHRALCDAEAAAELLFLVNEKRAESLAAGS
;
A
#
# COMPACT_ATOMS: atom_id res chain seq x y z
N MET A 1 35.27 -15.26 11.22
CA MET A 1 34.60 -15.33 9.90
C MET A 1 34.28 -13.91 9.48
N ARG A 2 34.71 -13.46 8.29
CA ARG A 2 34.25 -12.16 7.75
C ARG A 2 32.80 -12.33 7.35
N THR A 3 31.90 -11.65 8.01
CA THR A 3 30.49 -11.58 7.63
C THR A 3 30.38 -10.93 6.24
N SER A 4 29.44 -11.38 5.43
CA SER A 4 29.17 -10.75 4.14
C SER A 4 28.69 -9.30 4.37
N PRO A 5 29.12 -8.29 3.58
CA PRO A 5 28.61 -6.92 3.69
C PRO A 5 27.06 -6.84 3.69
N LEU A 6 26.40 -7.77 3.00
CA LEU A 6 24.93 -7.90 2.98
C LEU A 6 24.38 -8.32 4.34
N ALA A 7 25.04 -9.26 5.02
CA ALA A 7 24.62 -9.71 6.35
C ALA A 7 24.89 -8.63 7.42
N ASP A 8 25.98 -7.88 7.27
CA ASP A 8 26.29 -6.76 8.17
C ASP A 8 25.27 -5.62 8.02
N ALA A 9 24.85 -5.28 6.81
CA ALA A 9 23.83 -4.27 6.56
C ALA A 9 22.49 -4.62 7.22
N LEU A 10 22.07 -5.89 7.20
CA LEU A 10 20.86 -6.35 7.91
C LEU A 10 21.04 -6.33 9.43
N ARG A 11 22.22 -6.67 9.93
CA ARG A 11 22.50 -6.73 11.36
C ARG A 11 22.53 -5.35 12.02
N THR A 12 23.02 -4.35 11.29
CA THR A 12 23.14 -2.96 11.77
C THR A 12 21.95 -2.08 11.37
N ALA A 13 20.99 -2.64 10.65
CA ALA A 13 19.80 -1.90 10.20
C ALA A 13 18.97 -1.41 11.40
N GLU A 14 18.43 -0.22 11.26
CA GLU A 14 17.38 0.30 12.15
C GLU A 14 16.21 -0.69 12.22
N ILE A 15 15.68 -0.92 13.40
CA ILE A 15 14.51 -1.77 13.60
C ILE A 15 13.34 -0.89 13.97
N ILE A 16 12.25 -1.01 13.24
CA ILE A 16 10.96 -0.40 13.57
C ILE A 16 9.96 -1.49 13.95
N GLU A 17 9.15 -1.20 14.97
CA GLU A 17 8.12 -2.10 15.46
C GLU A 17 6.76 -1.69 14.91
N ILE A 18 6.06 -2.65 14.31
CA ILE A 18 4.75 -2.41 13.68
C ILE A 18 3.85 -3.62 14.01
N ASP A 19 2.56 -3.37 14.23
CA ASP A 19 1.60 -4.44 14.47
C ASP A 19 1.55 -5.45 13.31
N GLU A 20 1.56 -6.74 13.64
CA GLU A 20 1.55 -7.84 12.66
C GLU A 20 0.32 -7.81 11.73
N GLY A 21 -0.78 -7.17 12.13
CA GLY A 21 -1.95 -6.97 11.29
C GLY A 21 -1.67 -6.17 10.01
N HIS A 22 -0.53 -5.47 9.95
CA HIS A 22 -0.03 -4.77 8.76
C HIS A 22 0.89 -5.63 7.87
N SER A 23 1.21 -6.87 8.25
CA SER A 23 2.20 -7.73 7.58
C SER A 23 1.91 -8.03 6.11
N GLY A 24 0.65 -7.91 5.69
CA GLY A 24 0.26 -8.08 4.28
C GLY A 24 0.81 -7.02 3.32
N SER A 25 1.42 -5.92 3.81
CA SER A 25 2.02 -4.86 2.99
C SER A 25 3.06 -4.08 3.79
N PRO A 26 4.28 -4.63 4.00
CA PRO A 26 5.32 -4.04 4.84
C PRO A 26 5.69 -2.61 4.46
N GLU A 27 5.77 -2.31 3.17
CA GLU A 27 6.13 -0.97 2.69
C GLU A 27 5.04 0.06 3.05
N ARG A 28 3.75 -0.33 3.00
CA ARG A 28 2.67 0.57 3.44
C ARG A 28 2.66 0.76 4.94
N ALA A 29 2.95 -0.29 5.68
CA ALA A 29 3.08 -0.25 7.12
C ALA A 29 4.21 0.72 7.52
N ALA A 30 5.38 0.63 6.89
CA ALA A 30 6.49 1.53 7.11
C ALA A 30 6.18 2.98 6.71
N ILE A 31 5.42 3.22 5.62
CA ILE A 31 4.96 4.57 5.26
C ILE A 31 4.14 5.16 6.42
N ARG A 32 3.14 4.44 6.94
CA ARG A 32 2.33 4.92 8.07
C ARG A 32 3.16 5.17 9.33
N TYR A 33 4.12 4.29 9.61
CA TYR A 33 5.05 4.47 10.71
C TYR A 33 5.81 5.80 10.61
N PHE A 34 6.40 6.09 9.44
CA PHE A 34 7.11 7.35 9.23
C PHE A 34 6.18 8.57 9.24
N GLU A 35 4.96 8.44 8.70
CA GLU A 35 3.95 9.51 8.76
C GLU A 35 3.51 9.78 10.20
N GLY A 36 3.37 8.75 11.04
CA GLY A 36 3.11 8.88 12.48
C GLY A 36 4.23 9.61 13.25
N LEU A 37 5.46 9.59 12.72
CA LEU A 37 6.58 10.40 13.25
C LEU A 37 6.58 11.85 12.72
N GLY A 38 5.58 12.25 11.93
CA GLY A 38 5.50 13.57 11.30
C GLY A 38 6.34 13.72 10.03
N HIS A 39 6.85 12.63 9.47
CA HIS A 39 7.59 12.62 8.21
C HIS A 39 6.63 12.50 7.00
N ARG A 40 7.10 12.86 5.82
CA ARG A 40 6.41 12.54 4.57
C ARG A 40 7.07 11.29 3.97
N ALA A 41 6.28 10.27 3.69
CA ALA A 41 6.80 9.02 3.14
C ALA A 41 6.05 8.61 1.87
N PHE A 42 6.80 8.11 0.88
CA PHE A 42 6.27 7.76 -0.43
C PHE A 42 6.84 6.42 -0.89
N ARG A 43 6.01 5.63 -1.56
CA ARG A 43 6.53 4.47 -2.28
C ARG A 43 7.32 4.96 -3.48
N SER A 44 8.60 4.64 -3.53
CA SER A 44 9.53 5.05 -4.60
C SER A 44 9.94 3.88 -5.49
N GLU A 45 10.55 2.88 -4.91
CA GLU A 45 11.10 1.71 -5.59
C GLU A 45 11.74 2.09 -6.94
N ASN A 46 11.63 1.25 -7.95
CA ASN A 46 12.16 1.55 -9.29
C ASN A 46 11.33 2.59 -10.06
N THR A 47 10.10 2.87 -9.63
CA THR A 47 9.15 3.70 -10.38
C THR A 47 9.53 5.18 -10.37
N LEU A 48 9.97 5.71 -9.24
CA LEU A 48 10.36 7.11 -9.08
C LEU A 48 11.46 7.50 -10.09
N TRP A 49 12.59 6.81 -10.02
CA TRP A 49 13.75 7.15 -10.83
C TRP A 49 13.56 6.91 -12.31
N ARG A 50 12.86 5.83 -12.68
CA ARG A 50 12.52 5.54 -14.08
C ARG A 50 11.56 6.57 -14.67
N SER A 51 10.61 7.06 -13.89
CA SER A 51 9.67 8.09 -14.33
C SER A 51 10.36 9.44 -14.43
N LEU A 52 11.17 9.83 -13.44
CA LEU A 52 11.92 11.06 -13.48
C LEU A 52 12.89 11.09 -14.68
N PHE A 53 13.66 10.01 -14.88
CA PHE A 53 14.54 9.83 -16.02
C PHE A 53 13.77 9.98 -17.36
N GLY A 54 12.66 9.26 -17.52
CA GLY A 54 11.87 9.30 -18.76
C GLY A 54 11.26 10.65 -19.05
N LEU A 55 10.80 11.37 -18.01
CA LEU A 55 10.18 12.69 -18.17
C LEU A 55 11.22 13.80 -18.39
N MET A 56 12.36 13.73 -17.72
CA MET A 56 13.46 14.70 -17.91
C MET A 56 14.04 14.62 -19.31
N PHE A 57 14.25 13.42 -19.82
CA PHE A 57 14.92 13.18 -21.10
C PHE A 57 13.99 12.69 -22.20
N TRP A 58 12.70 13.06 -22.12
CA TRP A 58 11.68 12.61 -23.05
C TRP A 58 12.02 12.86 -24.52
N ASP A 59 12.52 14.05 -24.83
CA ASP A 59 12.86 14.43 -26.20
C ASP A 59 14.03 13.60 -26.75
N GLU A 60 15.07 13.38 -25.94
CA GLU A 60 16.23 12.56 -26.29
C GLU A 60 15.87 11.08 -26.46
N LEU A 61 14.85 10.62 -25.73
CA LEU A 61 14.41 9.23 -25.73
C LEU A 61 13.42 8.89 -26.83
N PHE A 62 12.49 9.82 -27.15
CA PHE A 62 11.30 9.49 -27.93
C PHE A 62 11.04 10.47 -29.09
N SER A 63 11.77 11.57 -29.24
CA SER A 63 11.59 12.44 -30.40
C SER A 63 12.06 11.73 -31.68
N PRO A 64 11.27 11.78 -32.76
CA PRO A 64 11.66 11.20 -34.04
C PRO A 64 12.99 11.72 -34.59
N GLU A 65 13.36 12.95 -34.21
CA GLU A 65 14.61 13.61 -34.65
C GLU A 65 15.82 13.17 -33.83
N SER A 66 15.62 12.74 -32.58
CA SER A 66 16.69 12.43 -31.61
C SER A 66 16.78 10.95 -31.28
N ALA A 67 15.67 10.24 -31.36
CA ALA A 67 15.60 8.84 -30.98
C ALA A 67 16.03 7.93 -32.12
N ALA A 68 17.06 7.14 -31.91
CA ALA A 68 17.37 6.00 -32.76
C ALA A 68 16.36 4.86 -32.53
N LEU A 69 15.07 5.13 -32.68
CA LEU A 69 14.03 4.12 -32.77
C LEU A 69 14.05 3.59 -34.20
N HIS A 70 14.56 2.38 -34.36
CA HIS A 70 14.63 1.73 -35.68
C HIS A 70 13.29 1.17 -36.14
N SER A 71 12.27 1.16 -35.28
CA SER A 71 10.96 0.63 -35.56
C SER A 71 9.88 1.29 -34.68
N PRO A 72 8.65 1.51 -35.21
CA PRO A 72 7.50 1.95 -34.40
C PRO A 72 7.13 1.03 -33.24
N PHE A 73 7.67 -0.20 -33.22
CA PHE A 73 7.45 -1.20 -32.18
C PHE A 73 8.52 -1.18 -31.09
N GLU A 74 9.58 -0.39 -31.23
CA GLU A 74 10.59 -0.24 -30.21
C GLU A 74 10.10 0.67 -29.09
N ALA A 75 9.95 0.10 -27.90
CA ALA A 75 9.53 0.83 -26.70
C ALA A 75 10.65 1.66 -26.07
N LEU A 76 11.92 1.45 -26.46
CA LEU A 76 13.11 2.11 -25.91
C LEU A 76 14.21 2.22 -26.97
N PRO A 77 14.98 3.34 -26.99
CA PRO A 77 16.14 3.48 -27.84
C PRO A 77 17.21 2.39 -27.59
N SER A 78 17.79 1.83 -28.63
CA SER A 78 18.88 0.86 -28.51
C SER A 78 20.09 1.42 -27.76
N SER A 79 20.33 2.72 -27.88
CA SER A 79 21.41 3.45 -27.19
C SER A 79 21.36 3.36 -25.66
N LEU A 80 20.20 3.09 -25.06
CA LEU A 80 20.07 2.80 -23.63
C LEU A 80 20.63 1.41 -23.26
N ASN A 81 20.66 0.47 -24.20
CA ASN A 81 21.14 -0.88 -23.96
C ASN A 81 22.63 -1.04 -24.21
N ASP A 82 23.18 -0.31 -25.18
CA ASP A 82 24.61 -0.36 -25.56
C ASP A 82 25.47 0.70 -24.82
N GLY A 83 24.84 1.59 -24.04
CA GLY A 83 25.53 2.62 -23.25
C GLY A 83 25.94 3.87 -24.02
N SER A 84 25.56 3.99 -25.30
CA SER A 84 25.90 5.16 -26.13
C SER A 84 25.00 6.38 -25.88
N PHE A 85 23.87 6.23 -25.17
CA PHE A 85 22.87 7.27 -24.96
C PHE A 85 23.46 8.58 -24.39
N TYR A 86 24.26 8.49 -23.34
CA TYR A 86 24.88 9.67 -22.74
C TYR A 86 25.86 10.36 -23.71
N GLY A 87 26.66 9.58 -24.41
CA GLY A 87 27.63 10.13 -25.39
C GLY A 87 26.94 10.86 -26.53
N ALA A 88 25.86 10.26 -27.07
CA ALA A 88 25.09 10.84 -28.18
C ALA A 88 24.33 12.12 -27.80
N HIS A 89 23.86 12.22 -26.53
CA HIS A 89 23.02 13.33 -26.07
C HIS A 89 23.66 14.13 -24.92
N ARG A 90 24.98 14.11 -24.76
CA ARG A 90 25.67 14.68 -23.61
C ARG A 90 25.29 16.15 -23.34
N ARG A 91 25.31 16.99 -24.37
CA ARG A 91 25.03 18.43 -24.20
C ARG A 91 23.61 18.71 -23.71
N PRO A 92 22.54 18.20 -24.36
CA PRO A 92 21.17 18.42 -23.88
C PRO A 92 20.95 17.76 -22.50
N ILE A 93 21.54 16.58 -22.22
CA ILE A 93 21.45 15.93 -20.90
C ILE A 93 22.01 16.85 -19.81
N GLU A 94 23.24 17.35 -19.96
CA GLU A 94 23.88 18.20 -18.95
C GLU A 94 23.11 19.52 -18.78
N THR A 95 22.56 20.12 -19.84
CA THR A 95 21.71 21.30 -19.74
C THR A 95 20.44 21.03 -18.91
N LYS A 96 19.81 19.87 -19.11
CA LYS A 96 18.62 19.47 -18.34
C LYS A 96 18.97 19.14 -16.89
N LEU A 97 20.15 18.55 -16.64
CA LEU A 97 20.60 18.30 -15.27
C LEU A 97 20.90 19.59 -14.50
N GLN A 98 21.46 20.62 -15.15
CA GLN A 98 21.67 21.94 -14.54
C GLN A 98 20.32 22.64 -14.19
N MET A 99 19.22 22.31 -14.86
CA MET A 99 17.88 22.85 -14.52
C MET A 99 17.43 22.41 -13.11
N LEU A 100 17.96 21.31 -12.56
CA LEU A 100 17.66 20.83 -11.21
C LEU A 100 18.02 21.86 -10.12
N ASP A 101 18.93 22.79 -10.40
CA ASP A 101 19.29 23.89 -9.49
C ASP A 101 18.12 24.88 -9.27
N ASP A 102 17.10 24.87 -10.16
CA ASP A 102 15.83 25.58 -9.97
C ASP A 102 14.68 24.56 -9.89
N PRO A 103 14.27 24.16 -8.67
CA PRO A 103 13.16 23.23 -8.47
C PRO A 103 11.84 23.67 -9.13
N ALA A 104 11.57 24.97 -9.15
CA ALA A 104 10.34 25.50 -9.73
C ALA A 104 10.36 25.39 -11.28
N ALA A 105 11.48 25.69 -11.91
CA ALA A 105 11.67 25.50 -13.36
C ALA A 105 11.60 24.02 -13.73
N THR A 106 12.26 23.16 -12.96
CA THR A 106 12.22 21.69 -13.15
C THR A 106 10.80 21.16 -13.06
N LYS A 107 10.03 21.52 -12.02
CA LYS A 107 8.63 21.12 -11.88
C LYS A 107 7.78 21.59 -13.07
N ARG A 108 7.94 22.84 -13.51
CA ARG A 108 7.22 23.36 -14.68
C ARG A 108 7.54 22.57 -15.94
N GLN A 109 8.82 22.23 -16.17
CA GLN A 109 9.22 21.42 -17.32
C GLN A 109 8.65 20.01 -17.26
N LEU A 110 8.72 19.33 -16.09
CA LEU A 110 8.12 18.02 -15.90
C LEU A 110 6.61 18.05 -16.13
N LEU A 111 5.90 19.04 -15.60
CA LEU A 111 4.45 19.23 -15.83
C LEU A 111 4.13 19.44 -17.31
N LYS A 112 4.92 20.23 -18.02
CA LYS A 112 4.77 20.43 -19.46
C LYS A 112 4.91 19.11 -20.22
N THR A 113 5.92 18.31 -19.89
CA THR A 113 6.15 16.99 -20.49
C THR A 113 5.00 16.04 -20.16
N ILE A 114 4.56 15.99 -18.89
CA ILE A 114 3.42 15.16 -18.46
C ILE A 114 2.16 15.57 -19.23
N THR A 115 1.82 16.86 -19.28
CA THR A 115 0.59 17.34 -19.95
C THR A 115 0.60 17.03 -21.44
N ARG A 116 1.76 17.17 -22.08
CA ARG A 116 1.89 16.95 -23.53
C ARG A 116 1.79 15.47 -23.91
N TYR A 117 2.34 14.57 -23.09
CA TYR A 117 2.54 13.18 -23.46
C TYR A 117 1.77 12.18 -22.58
N PHE A 118 0.88 12.67 -21.70
CA PHE A 118 0.12 11.79 -20.80
C PHE A 118 -0.60 10.68 -21.57
N GLY A 119 -0.43 9.45 -21.10
CA GLY A 119 -1.04 8.26 -21.72
C GLY A 119 -0.25 7.69 -22.91
N THR A 120 0.79 8.37 -23.41
CA THR A 120 1.64 7.83 -24.46
C THR A 120 2.38 6.59 -23.96
N ALA A 121 2.30 5.50 -24.75
CA ALA A 121 3.02 4.27 -24.44
C ALA A 121 4.54 4.52 -24.46
N ASN A 122 5.25 4.03 -23.45
CA ASN A 122 6.69 4.09 -23.32
C ASN A 122 7.21 2.86 -22.56
N GLY A 123 8.42 2.43 -22.83
CA GLY A 123 9.02 1.26 -22.19
C GLY A 123 9.63 1.52 -20.80
N LEU A 124 9.53 2.74 -20.29
CA LEU A 124 10.21 3.15 -19.05
C LEU A 124 9.32 3.03 -17.83
N PHE A 125 8.12 3.61 -17.86
CA PHE A 125 7.23 3.72 -16.70
C PHE A 125 5.75 3.66 -17.09
N ARG A 126 4.91 3.50 -16.08
CA ARG A 126 3.46 3.63 -16.22
C ARG A 126 3.02 4.97 -15.66
N TRP A 127 2.12 5.65 -16.38
CA TRP A 127 1.54 6.91 -15.94
C TRP A 127 0.70 6.72 -14.67
N ARG A 128 1.07 7.40 -13.59
CA ARG A 128 0.37 7.38 -12.30
C ARG A 128 0.49 8.73 -11.62
N ARG A 129 -0.62 9.25 -11.09
CA ARG A 129 -0.64 10.52 -10.35
C ARG A 129 0.29 10.50 -9.12
N SER A 130 0.25 9.43 -8.33
CA SER A 130 1.11 9.27 -7.15
C SER A 130 2.61 9.34 -7.46
N THR A 131 3.04 8.91 -8.65
CA THR A 131 4.45 9.01 -9.06
C THR A 131 4.87 10.46 -9.30
N ALA A 132 3.98 11.30 -9.85
CA ALA A 132 4.24 12.73 -10.03
C ALA A 132 4.41 13.44 -8.68
N GLU A 133 3.57 13.13 -7.70
CA GLU A 133 3.66 13.67 -6.34
C GLU A 133 5.01 13.31 -5.69
N THR A 134 5.44 12.03 -5.81
CA THR A 134 6.73 11.57 -5.29
C THR A 134 7.91 12.27 -5.99
N MET A 135 7.86 12.44 -7.32
CA MET A 135 8.91 13.15 -8.07
C MET A 135 9.01 14.62 -7.65
N PHE A 136 7.87 15.30 -7.48
CA PHE A 136 7.87 16.70 -7.06
C PHE A 136 8.39 16.86 -5.63
N ALA A 137 8.05 15.94 -4.74
CA ALA A 137 8.60 15.91 -3.40
C ALA A 137 10.12 15.71 -3.40
N LEU A 138 10.64 14.80 -4.23
CA LEU A 138 12.09 14.62 -4.40
C LEU A 138 12.76 15.91 -4.88
N ILE A 139 12.28 16.52 -5.97
CA ILE A 139 12.85 17.74 -6.56
C ILE A 139 12.83 18.92 -5.58
N GLU A 140 11.83 18.98 -4.72
CA GLU A 140 11.67 20.08 -3.75
C GLU A 140 12.60 19.98 -2.55
N HIS A 141 12.91 18.76 -2.12
CA HIS A 141 13.60 18.52 -0.85
C HIS A 141 15.01 17.92 -0.98
N ALA A 142 15.38 17.45 -2.18
CA ALA A 142 16.70 16.86 -2.42
C ALA A 142 17.72 17.91 -2.88
N ASP A 143 19.00 17.65 -2.61
CA ASP A 143 20.09 18.36 -3.24
C ASP A 143 20.10 18.09 -4.75
N ALA A 144 20.17 19.16 -5.55
CA ALA A 144 20.13 19.10 -7.01
C ALA A 144 21.31 18.28 -7.59
N GLY A 145 22.51 18.43 -7.03
CA GLY A 145 23.69 17.69 -7.43
C GLY A 145 23.55 16.20 -7.21
N SER A 146 22.93 15.82 -6.10
CA SER A 146 22.63 14.42 -5.77
C SER A 146 21.65 13.80 -6.78
N VAL A 147 20.57 14.50 -7.12
CA VAL A 147 19.62 14.05 -8.15
C VAL A 147 20.29 13.95 -9.51
N ALA A 148 21.08 14.98 -9.89
CA ALA A 148 21.80 15.01 -11.15
C ALA A 148 22.81 13.84 -11.26
N SER A 149 23.49 13.49 -10.17
CA SER A 149 24.44 12.37 -10.13
C SER A 149 23.74 11.04 -10.45
N VAL A 150 22.60 10.75 -9.82
CA VAL A 150 21.84 9.52 -10.09
C VAL A 150 21.33 9.48 -11.53
N LEU A 151 20.73 10.57 -12.03
CA LEU A 151 20.22 10.65 -13.41
C LEU A 151 21.35 10.53 -14.44
N ARG A 152 22.51 11.17 -14.21
CA ARG A 152 23.69 11.06 -15.09
C ARG A 152 24.17 9.61 -15.14
N HIS A 153 24.25 8.94 -13.99
CA HIS A 153 24.60 7.52 -13.94
C HIS A 153 23.62 6.66 -14.75
N MET A 154 22.30 6.94 -14.63
CA MET A 154 21.29 6.24 -15.43
C MET A 154 21.46 6.51 -16.93
N CYS A 155 21.80 7.73 -17.36
CA CYS A 155 22.09 8.05 -18.76
C CYS A 155 23.29 7.25 -19.29
N GLN A 156 24.30 7.01 -18.47
CA GLN A 156 25.53 6.28 -18.83
C GLN A 156 25.34 4.76 -18.81
N ASN A 157 24.53 4.23 -17.90
CA ASN A 157 24.42 2.81 -17.59
C ASN A 157 22.97 2.36 -17.35
N TYR A 158 22.04 2.72 -18.22
CA TYR A 158 20.62 2.47 -18.01
C TYR A 158 20.29 1.00 -17.76
N ARG A 159 20.88 0.09 -18.54
CA ARG A 159 20.63 -1.36 -18.45
C ARG A 159 20.84 -1.91 -17.04
N HIS A 160 21.91 -1.48 -16.37
CA HIS A 160 22.26 -1.90 -15.02
C HIS A 160 21.75 -0.92 -13.94
N GLY A 161 21.43 0.32 -14.34
CA GLY A 161 21.05 1.44 -13.49
C GLY A 161 19.57 1.54 -13.15
N ARG A 162 18.70 0.80 -13.81
CA ARG A 162 17.23 1.00 -13.74
C ARG A 162 16.47 0.22 -12.66
N TYR A 163 17.16 -0.69 -11.95
CA TYR A 163 16.55 -1.57 -10.94
C TYR A 163 17.34 -1.56 -9.62
N GLY A 164 16.67 -1.99 -8.57
CA GLY A 164 17.25 -2.13 -7.23
C GLY A 164 17.14 -0.88 -6.38
N PHE A 165 16.38 0.12 -6.80
CA PHE A 165 16.13 1.30 -5.98
C PHE A 165 15.26 0.95 -4.77
N PRO A 166 15.53 1.59 -3.60
CA PRO A 166 14.83 1.35 -2.36
C PRO A 166 13.32 1.56 -2.43
N ASP A 167 12.59 0.89 -1.55
CA ASP A 167 11.14 0.85 -1.51
C ASP A 167 10.51 2.23 -1.26
N LEU A 168 11.11 3.01 -0.35
CA LEU A 168 10.54 4.27 0.12
C LEU A 168 11.49 5.46 -0.09
N LEU A 169 10.86 6.60 -0.37
CA LEU A 169 11.40 7.95 -0.20
C LEU A 169 10.78 8.52 1.08
N VAL A 170 11.59 8.87 2.05
CA VAL A 170 11.18 9.52 3.30
C VAL A 170 11.78 10.93 3.35
N ILE A 171 10.98 11.90 3.72
CA ILE A 171 11.38 13.29 3.91
C ILE A 171 11.14 13.65 5.36
N ASP A 172 12.22 13.94 6.06
CA ASP A 172 12.23 14.38 7.44
C ASP A 172 12.93 15.75 7.59
N ASN A 173 13.13 16.20 8.82
CA ASN A 173 13.79 17.48 9.12
C ASN A 173 15.25 17.54 8.63
N SER A 174 15.88 16.39 8.35
CA SER A 174 17.25 16.29 7.82
C SER A 174 17.31 16.16 6.30
N GLY A 175 16.16 16.24 5.61
CA GLY A 175 16.02 16.16 4.15
C GLY A 175 15.58 14.78 3.66
N VAL A 176 16.05 14.41 2.47
CA VAL A 176 15.65 13.18 1.78
C VAL A 176 16.43 11.97 2.27
N ARG A 177 15.72 10.88 2.52
CA ARG A 177 16.25 9.55 2.85
C ARG A 177 15.59 8.49 1.98
N PHE A 178 16.36 7.57 1.43
CA PHE A 178 15.86 6.37 0.77
C PHE A 178 15.91 5.18 1.71
N VAL A 179 14.85 4.40 1.77
CA VAL A 179 14.72 3.29 2.73
C VAL A 179 14.31 2.01 2.00
N GLU A 180 15.13 0.99 2.16
CA GLU A 180 14.84 -0.39 1.77
C GLU A 180 14.21 -1.11 2.96
N ILE A 181 13.00 -1.63 2.79
CA ILE A 181 12.26 -2.31 3.84
C ILE A 181 12.56 -3.81 3.81
N LYS A 182 12.85 -4.38 4.97
CA LYS A 182 13.04 -5.82 5.16
C LYS A 182 12.24 -6.33 6.33
N THR A 183 11.66 -7.50 6.18
CA THR A 183 10.99 -8.24 7.24
C THR A 183 11.84 -9.43 7.66
N GLU A 184 11.39 -10.17 8.66
CA GLU A 184 12.06 -11.39 9.09
C GLU A 184 12.13 -12.41 7.96
N GLY A 185 13.29 -13.02 7.77
CA GLY A 185 13.56 -13.95 6.67
C GLY A 185 13.94 -13.30 5.33
N ASP A 186 13.76 -11.98 5.18
CA ASP A 186 14.15 -11.30 3.96
C ASP A 186 15.67 -11.19 3.82
N GLN A 187 16.11 -11.25 2.56
CA GLN A 187 17.51 -11.04 2.19
C GLN A 187 17.66 -9.76 1.35
N ILE A 188 18.79 -9.08 1.51
CA ILE A 188 19.17 -7.99 0.61
C ILE A 188 19.76 -8.59 -0.65
N ARG A 189 19.21 -8.24 -1.81
CA ARG A 189 19.76 -8.63 -3.10
C ARG A 189 20.98 -7.78 -3.43
N ARG A 190 21.94 -8.36 -4.15
CA ARG A 190 23.18 -7.66 -4.56
C ARG A 190 22.90 -6.33 -5.29
N ASN A 191 21.92 -6.30 -6.18
CA ASN A 191 21.54 -5.07 -6.90
C ASN A 191 20.93 -4.00 -5.99
N GLN A 192 20.21 -4.37 -4.92
CA GLN A 192 19.69 -3.44 -3.92
C GLN A 192 20.83 -2.80 -3.14
N MET A 193 21.81 -3.61 -2.70
CA MET A 193 22.98 -3.09 -1.98
C MET A 193 23.80 -2.13 -2.83
N LEU A 194 24.10 -2.50 -4.08
CA LEU A 194 24.80 -1.62 -5.01
C LEU A 194 24.05 -0.30 -5.22
N ARG A 195 22.74 -0.33 -5.22
CA ARG A 195 21.93 0.88 -5.39
C ARG A 195 21.94 1.76 -4.15
N LEU A 196 21.88 1.16 -2.95
CA LEU A 196 22.06 1.91 -1.70
C LEU A 196 23.41 2.62 -1.65
N GLU A 197 24.49 1.91 -2.03
CA GLU A 197 25.84 2.50 -2.09
C GLU A 197 25.92 3.66 -3.11
N GLN A 198 25.38 3.48 -4.31
CA GLN A 198 25.33 4.54 -5.32
C GLN A 198 24.53 5.78 -4.88
N LEU A 199 23.44 5.58 -4.16
CA LEU A 199 22.66 6.69 -3.59
C LEU A 199 23.48 7.44 -2.53
N ARG A 200 24.23 6.72 -1.69
CA ARG A 200 25.13 7.33 -0.70
C ARG A 200 26.28 8.10 -1.36
N GLU A 201 26.90 7.53 -2.39
CA GLU A 201 27.94 8.19 -3.20
C GLU A 201 27.39 9.45 -3.90
N ALA A 202 26.11 9.44 -4.30
CA ALA A 202 25.45 10.61 -4.85
C ALA A 202 25.08 11.67 -3.79
N GLY A 203 25.28 11.40 -2.48
CA GLY A 203 25.01 12.33 -1.40
C GLY A 203 23.69 12.11 -0.66
N PHE A 204 22.91 11.08 -0.99
CA PHE A 204 21.68 10.76 -0.27
C PHE A 204 21.93 9.94 1.00
N ARG A 205 21.07 10.10 2.00
CA ARG A 205 20.91 9.09 3.03
C ARG A 205 20.16 7.90 2.42
N ALA A 206 20.71 6.70 2.55
CA ALA A 206 20.11 5.49 1.97
C ALA A 206 20.41 4.29 2.88
N ASP A 207 19.36 3.72 3.46
CA ASP A 207 19.47 2.76 4.55
C ASP A 207 18.53 1.57 4.36
N VAL A 208 18.85 0.51 5.08
CA VAL A 208 17.94 -0.62 5.28
C VAL A 208 17.23 -0.42 6.61
N VAL A 209 15.92 -0.63 6.62
CA VAL A 209 15.10 -0.65 7.83
C VAL A 209 14.43 -2.01 7.94
N ARG A 210 14.56 -2.63 9.09
CA ARG A 210 13.92 -3.92 9.40
C ARG A 210 12.62 -3.69 10.13
N VAL A 211 11.55 -4.28 9.66
CA VAL A 211 10.28 -4.34 10.37
C VAL A 211 10.29 -5.56 11.30
N ARG A 212 10.11 -5.32 12.58
CA ARG A 212 9.80 -6.33 13.57
C ARG A 212 8.30 -6.31 13.82
N TRP A 213 7.64 -7.42 13.58
CA TRP A 213 6.23 -7.54 13.84
C TRP A 213 6.00 -7.73 15.34
N ILE A 214 5.09 -6.91 15.88
CA ILE A 214 4.65 -7.01 17.29
C ILE A 214 3.13 -7.13 17.32
N LEU A 215 2.58 -7.42 18.48
CA LEU A 215 1.19 -7.14 18.81
C LEU A 215 1.17 -5.81 19.56
N ASP A 216 0.75 -4.75 18.89
CA ASP A 216 0.71 -3.40 19.49
C ASP A 216 -0.60 -3.25 20.29
N PRO A 217 -0.53 -3.05 21.62
CA PRO A 217 -1.75 -2.85 22.44
C PRO A 217 -2.53 -1.60 22.06
N ALA A 218 -1.88 -0.61 21.43
CA ALA A 218 -2.52 0.63 20.99
C ALA A 218 -3.19 0.48 19.61
N GLN A 219 -2.90 -0.60 18.87
CA GLN A 219 -3.47 -0.83 17.54
C GLN A 219 -4.98 -0.94 17.62
N VAL A 220 -5.65 -0.13 16.79
CA VAL A 220 -7.10 -0.20 16.65
C VAL A 220 -7.46 -1.20 15.54
N TYR A 221 -8.39 -2.10 15.86
CA TYR A 221 -9.02 -2.99 14.90
C TYR A 221 -10.49 -2.61 14.78
N VAL A 222 -11.04 -2.68 13.57
CA VAL A 222 -12.49 -2.53 13.33
C VAL A 222 -12.98 -3.85 12.73
N VAL A 223 -13.76 -4.58 13.53
CA VAL A 223 -14.34 -5.86 13.11
C VAL A 223 -15.68 -5.59 12.47
N VAL A 224 -15.81 -5.98 11.22
CA VAL A 224 -16.91 -5.61 10.34
C VAL A 224 -17.65 -6.85 9.88
N ASP A 225 -18.96 -6.72 9.78
CA ASP A 225 -19.81 -7.66 9.09
C ASP A 225 -20.87 -6.91 8.27
N VAL A 226 -21.22 -7.42 7.10
CA VAL A 226 -22.20 -6.81 6.21
C VAL A 226 -23.27 -7.81 5.78
N GLU A 227 -24.52 -7.40 5.85
CA GLU A 227 -25.60 -8.10 5.16
C GLU A 227 -25.85 -7.47 3.79
N THR A 228 -26.21 -8.29 2.82
CA THR A 228 -26.20 -7.88 1.41
C THR A 228 -27.40 -8.46 0.64
N THR A 229 -27.68 -7.89 -0.54
CA THR A 229 -28.70 -8.42 -1.44
C THR A 229 -28.23 -9.67 -2.22
N GLY A 230 -27.00 -10.18 -1.98
CA GLY A 230 -26.46 -11.38 -2.65
C GLY A 230 -24.94 -11.48 -2.56
N GLY A 231 -24.35 -12.46 -3.25
CA GLY A 231 -22.98 -12.94 -3.00
C GLY A 231 -21.81 -12.11 -3.57
N THR A 232 -22.04 -11.13 -4.45
CA THR A 232 -20.94 -10.38 -5.10
C THR A 232 -21.19 -8.88 -5.12
N GLY A 233 -20.21 -8.10 -4.68
CA GLY A 233 -20.28 -6.64 -4.58
C GLY A 233 -20.43 -5.92 -5.94
N ASP A 234 -20.16 -6.56 -7.06
CA ASP A 234 -20.35 -5.98 -8.40
C ASP A 234 -21.84 -5.91 -8.77
N GLN A 235 -22.61 -6.93 -8.39
CA GLN A 235 -24.01 -7.08 -8.76
C GLN A 235 -24.97 -6.80 -7.59
N HIS A 236 -24.48 -6.80 -6.38
CA HIS A 236 -25.28 -6.69 -5.16
C HIS A 236 -24.86 -5.48 -4.31
N ARG A 237 -25.68 -5.15 -3.32
CA ARG A 237 -25.54 -3.97 -2.48
C ARG A 237 -25.63 -4.37 -1.00
N ILE A 238 -25.08 -3.53 -0.13
CA ILE A 238 -25.19 -3.67 1.31
C ILE A 238 -26.62 -3.32 1.77
N THR A 239 -27.17 -4.10 2.70
CA THR A 239 -28.46 -3.89 3.36
C THR A 239 -28.34 -3.60 4.85
N GLU A 240 -27.29 -4.08 5.51
CA GLU A 240 -26.90 -3.73 6.87
C GLU A 240 -25.36 -3.66 6.93
N LEU A 241 -24.84 -2.66 7.62
CA LEU A 241 -23.41 -2.52 7.92
C LEU A 241 -23.27 -2.41 9.43
N ALA A 242 -22.49 -3.32 10.02
CA ALA A 242 -22.12 -3.24 11.41
C ALA A 242 -20.59 -3.34 11.57
N ALA A 243 -20.09 -2.67 12.58
CA ALA A 243 -18.67 -2.67 12.92
C ALA A 243 -18.49 -2.48 14.42
N VAL A 244 -17.51 -3.14 14.99
CA VAL A 244 -17.08 -2.93 16.38
C VAL A 244 -15.63 -2.53 16.41
N LYS A 245 -15.32 -1.43 17.10
CA LYS A 245 -13.97 -0.95 17.28
C LYS A 245 -13.35 -1.62 18.49
N VAL A 246 -12.21 -2.25 18.29
CA VAL A 246 -11.49 -3.03 19.30
C VAL A 246 -10.14 -2.38 19.57
N ARG A 247 -9.79 -2.25 20.86
CA ARG A 247 -8.46 -1.84 21.32
C ARG A 247 -8.04 -2.76 22.47
N GLY A 248 -6.88 -3.41 22.33
CA GLY A 248 -6.49 -4.49 23.25
C GLY A 248 -7.50 -5.63 23.20
N GLU A 249 -8.07 -5.96 24.37
CA GLU A 249 -9.07 -7.03 24.53
C GLU A 249 -10.50 -6.47 24.76
N GLU A 250 -10.76 -5.23 24.40
CA GLU A 250 -12.06 -4.57 24.67
C GLU A 250 -12.69 -4.03 23.39
N ILE A 251 -14.03 -4.18 23.30
CA ILE A 251 -14.83 -3.46 22.32
C ILE A 251 -15.14 -2.07 22.89
N VAL A 252 -14.49 -1.05 22.29
CA VAL A 252 -14.58 0.34 22.76
C VAL A 252 -15.69 1.16 22.11
N GLU A 253 -16.14 0.78 20.91
CA GLU A 253 -17.19 1.50 20.17
C GLU A 253 -17.92 0.55 19.22
N ARG A 254 -19.19 0.89 18.92
CA ARG A 254 -20.05 0.13 18.00
C ARG A 254 -20.65 1.05 16.97
N TYR A 255 -20.72 0.57 15.75
CA TYR A 255 -21.40 1.20 14.63
C TYR A 255 -22.38 0.20 14.01
N GLN A 256 -23.62 0.60 13.80
CA GLN A 256 -24.60 -0.25 13.11
C GLN A 256 -25.63 0.62 12.39
N THR A 257 -25.91 0.29 11.15
CA THR A 257 -26.96 0.92 10.37
C THR A 257 -27.57 -0.04 9.33
N LEU A 258 -28.86 0.03 9.13
CA LEU A 258 -29.48 -0.47 7.91
C LEU A 258 -29.12 0.47 6.76
N VAL A 259 -28.97 -0.09 5.57
CA VAL A 259 -28.61 0.66 4.36
C VAL A 259 -29.65 0.37 3.28
N ASN A 260 -30.19 1.41 2.67
CA ASN A 260 -31.05 1.27 1.51
C ASN A 260 -30.21 0.81 0.29
N PRO A 261 -30.40 -0.43 -0.19
CA PRO A 261 -29.60 -0.97 -1.29
C PRO A 261 -30.02 -0.39 -2.66
N GLN A 262 -31.05 0.45 -2.71
CA GLN A 262 -31.66 1.01 -3.91
C GLN A 262 -32.05 -0.06 -4.94
N ARG A 263 -32.44 -1.24 -4.45
CA ARG A 263 -32.88 -2.39 -5.23
C ARG A 263 -33.64 -3.37 -4.36
N PRO A 264 -34.54 -4.21 -4.91
CA PRO A 264 -35.23 -5.25 -4.18
C PRO A 264 -34.29 -6.25 -3.52
N ILE A 265 -34.62 -6.70 -2.33
CA ILE A 265 -33.95 -7.77 -1.60
C ILE A 265 -34.56 -9.11 -2.03
N PRO A 266 -33.74 -10.05 -2.58
CA PRO A 266 -34.28 -11.36 -2.96
C PRO A 266 -34.87 -12.11 -1.77
N ALA A 267 -36.01 -12.77 -1.98
CA ALA A 267 -36.74 -13.49 -0.91
C ALA A 267 -35.86 -14.54 -0.16
N GLY A 268 -34.86 -15.12 -0.84
CA GLY A 268 -33.90 -16.04 -0.22
C GLY A 268 -33.00 -15.32 0.79
N ILE A 269 -32.58 -14.11 0.49
CA ILE A 269 -31.79 -13.26 1.38
C ILE A 269 -32.63 -12.81 2.58
N THR A 270 -33.85 -12.33 2.34
CA THR A 270 -34.78 -11.97 3.45
C THR A 270 -35.01 -13.14 4.41
N ARG A 271 -35.13 -14.37 3.90
CA ARG A 271 -35.25 -15.56 4.78
C ARG A 271 -33.98 -15.84 5.58
N LEU A 272 -32.80 -15.52 5.04
CA LEU A 272 -31.50 -15.74 5.68
C LEU A 272 -31.23 -14.68 6.77
N THR A 273 -31.39 -13.40 6.43
CA THR A 273 -30.97 -12.25 7.25
C THR A 273 -32.10 -11.66 8.10
N GLY A 274 -33.35 -11.94 7.73
CA GLY A 274 -34.52 -11.30 8.30
C GLY A 274 -34.77 -9.86 7.82
N ILE A 275 -33.89 -9.31 7.00
CA ILE A 275 -33.98 -7.94 6.47
C ILE A 275 -34.97 -7.93 5.31
N THR A 276 -35.98 -7.06 5.38
CA THR A 276 -37.01 -6.89 4.36
C THR A 276 -36.87 -5.56 3.62
N ASP A 277 -37.46 -5.44 2.43
CA ASP A 277 -37.53 -4.17 1.70
C ASP A 277 -38.15 -3.05 2.54
N ALA A 278 -39.20 -3.36 3.34
CA ALA A 278 -39.86 -2.39 4.21
C ALA A 278 -38.90 -1.84 5.32
N MET A 279 -37.94 -2.62 5.77
CA MET A 279 -36.97 -2.18 6.80
C MET A 279 -35.95 -1.20 6.25
N VAL A 280 -35.63 -1.29 4.95
CA VAL A 280 -34.54 -0.52 4.35
C VAL A 280 -35.01 0.63 3.45
N VAL A 281 -36.31 0.75 3.18
CA VAL A 281 -36.87 1.75 2.27
C VAL A 281 -36.55 3.18 2.72
N ASP A 282 -36.66 3.43 4.03
CA ASP A 282 -36.38 4.74 4.64
C ASP A 282 -34.97 4.82 5.28
N ALA A 283 -34.18 3.77 5.15
CA ALA A 283 -32.77 3.77 5.62
C ALA A 283 -31.87 4.66 4.73
N PRO A 284 -30.78 5.20 5.28
CA PRO A 284 -29.83 5.98 4.49
C PRO A 284 -29.24 5.12 3.36
N VAL A 285 -28.91 5.75 2.23
CA VAL A 285 -28.10 5.09 1.21
C VAL A 285 -26.62 5.10 1.63
N PHE A 286 -25.78 4.24 1.04
CA PHE A 286 -24.37 4.15 1.44
C PHE A 286 -23.63 5.49 1.33
N ALA A 287 -23.99 6.35 0.39
CA ALA A 287 -23.42 7.69 0.23
C ALA A 287 -23.59 8.57 1.48
N ASP A 288 -24.73 8.44 2.17
CA ASP A 288 -25.06 9.26 3.33
C ASP A 288 -24.28 8.86 4.57
N ILE A 289 -23.83 7.60 4.66
CA ILE A 289 -23.08 7.06 5.81
C ILE A 289 -21.58 6.96 5.56
N ALA A 290 -21.14 7.22 4.32
CA ALA A 290 -19.75 6.97 3.92
C ALA A 290 -18.74 7.82 4.69
N ASP A 291 -19.08 9.06 5.04
CA ASP A 291 -18.17 9.95 5.77
C ASP A 291 -18.06 9.52 7.23
N ASP A 292 -19.18 9.26 7.91
CA ASP A 292 -19.21 8.77 9.29
C ASP A 292 -18.47 7.43 9.42
N TYR A 293 -18.66 6.53 8.44
CA TYR A 293 -17.96 5.25 8.44
C TYR A 293 -16.46 5.40 8.14
N THR A 294 -16.07 6.39 7.31
CA THR A 294 -14.64 6.72 7.11
C THR A 294 -14.01 7.21 8.39
N GLU A 295 -14.67 8.08 9.14
CA GLU A 295 -14.22 8.57 10.44
C GLU A 295 -14.15 7.43 11.46
N PHE A 296 -15.18 6.56 11.54
CA PHE A 296 -15.15 5.39 12.40
C PHE A 296 -13.98 4.45 12.11
N MET A 297 -13.65 4.25 10.83
CA MET A 297 -12.52 3.40 10.41
C MET A 297 -11.15 4.01 10.71
N GLU A 298 -10.97 5.32 10.61
CA GLU A 298 -9.68 6.01 10.77
C GLU A 298 -8.50 5.22 10.15
N ASP A 299 -7.44 4.98 10.92
CA ASP A 299 -6.27 4.18 10.54
C ASP A 299 -6.34 2.72 11.02
N ALA A 300 -7.54 2.24 11.37
CA ALA A 300 -7.74 0.89 11.88
C ALA A 300 -7.42 -0.20 10.85
N ILE A 301 -7.08 -1.37 11.39
CA ILE A 301 -7.04 -2.61 10.61
C ILE A 301 -8.48 -3.11 10.44
N PHE A 302 -8.90 -3.31 9.20
CA PHE A 302 -10.20 -3.89 8.86
C PHE A 302 -10.17 -5.40 9.13
N VAL A 303 -11.02 -5.86 10.01
CA VAL A 303 -11.14 -7.28 10.40
C VAL A 303 -12.50 -7.80 9.99
N ALA A 304 -12.59 -9.02 9.48
CA ALA A 304 -13.87 -9.70 9.30
C ALA A 304 -13.69 -11.23 9.29
N HIS A 305 -14.79 -11.94 9.50
CA HIS A 305 -14.80 -13.40 9.35
C HIS A 305 -15.03 -13.74 7.87
N ASN A 306 -13.96 -14.12 7.14
CA ASN A 306 -13.87 -14.17 5.68
C ASN A 306 -13.76 -12.77 5.02
N VAL A 307 -12.77 -12.02 5.47
CA VAL A 307 -12.56 -10.60 5.20
C VAL A 307 -12.69 -10.15 3.73
N ASN A 308 -12.44 -11.01 2.77
CA ASN A 308 -12.53 -10.63 1.35
C ASN A 308 -13.98 -10.37 0.91
N PHE A 309 -14.97 -10.96 1.58
CA PHE A 309 -16.38 -10.72 1.32
C PHE A 309 -16.76 -9.30 1.78
N ASP A 310 -16.66 -9.02 3.06
CA ASP A 310 -17.05 -7.73 3.66
C ASP A 310 -16.25 -6.56 3.11
N TYR A 311 -14.93 -6.71 3.07
CA TYR A 311 -14.04 -5.71 2.48
C TYR A 311 -14.35 -5.45 1.01
N GLY A 312 -14.71 -6.50 0.27
CA GLY A 312 -15.10 -6.41 -1.14
C GLY A 312 -16.35 -5.57 -1.35
N PHE A 313 -17.38 -5.78 -0.54
CA PHE A 313 -18.62 -5.00 -0.59
C PHE A 313 -18.39 -3.54 -0.20
N VAL A 314 -17.75 -3.28 0.94
CA VAL A 314 -17.43 -1.91 1.39
C VAL A 314 -16.58 -1.18 0.34
N SER A 315 -15.53 -1.81 -0.16
CA SER A 315 -14.68 -1.20 -1.20
C SER A 315 -15.44 -0.86 -2.47
N ARG A 316 -16.44 -1.69 -2.87
CA ARG A 316 -17.25 -1.43 -4.05
C ARG A 316 -18.23 -0.27 -3.83
N GLU A 317 -18.80 -0.15 -2.64
CA GLU A 317 -19.66 1.00 -2.33
C GLU A 317 -18.85 2.31 -2.38
N TYR A 318 -17.65 2.35 -1.81
CA TYR A 318 -16.76 3.52 -1.95
C TYR A 318 -16.36 3.79 -3.39
N ALA A 319 -16.06 2.74 -4.18
CA ALA A 319 -15.71 2.89 -5.59
C ALA A 319 -16.86 3.50 -6.42
N ARG A 320 -18.13 3.19 -6.11
CA ARG A 320 -19.30 3.82 -6.73
C ARG A 320 -19.40 5.32 -6.44
N LEU A 321 -18.84 5.75 -5.30
CA LEU A 321 -18.73 7.17 -4.94
C LEU A 321 -17.46 7.84 -5.53
N GLY A 322 -16.67 7.11 -6.33
CA GLY A 322 -15.37 7.60 -6.86
C GLY A 322 -14.29 7.72 -5.78
N ARG A 323 -14.46 7.11 -4.61
CA ARG A 323 -13.56 7.19 -3.45
C ARG A 323 -12.77 5.89 -3.29
N PRO A 324 -11.46 5.94 -3.01
CA PRO A 324 -10.70 4.74 -2.65
C PRO A 324 -11.00 4.32 -1.20
N PHE A 325 -11.15 3.01 -0.97
CA PHE A 325 -11.18 2.41 0.36
C PHE A 325 -9.95 1.51 0.50
N ARG A 326 -9.02 1.83 1.41
CA ARG A 326 -7.74 1.14 1.50
C ARG A 326 -7.28 1.00 2.95
N HIS A 327 -7.64 -0.10 3.57
CA HIS A 327 -7.22 -0.47 4.92
C HIS A 327 -6.42 -1.77 4.89
N PRO A 328 -5.49 -1.99 5.85
CA PRO A 328 -4.94 -3.30 6.13
C PRO A 328 -6.08 -4.26 6.47
N LYS A 329 -5.90 -5.55 6.17
CA LYS A 329 -6.95 -6.56 6.37
C LYS A 329 -6.45 -7.70 7.22
N LEU A 330 -7.26 -8.12 8.19
CA LEU A 330 -7.06 -9.35 8.95
C LEU A 330 -8.31 -10.22 8.84
N CYS A 331 -8.13 -11.50 8.56
CA CYS A 331 -9.21 -12.47 8.42
C CYS A 331 -9.22 -13.40 9.62
N THR A 332 -10.23 -13.31 10.49
CA THR A 332 -10.35 -14.20 11.64
C THR A 332 -10.49 -15.67 11.23
N CYS A 333 -11.23 -15.98 10.17
CA CYS A 333 -11.35 -17.33 9.63
C CYS A 333 -9.99 -17.94 9.21
N ALA A 334 -9.18 -17.17 8.47
CA ALA A 334 -7.86 -17.61 8.04
C ALA A 334 -6.89 -17.73 9.22
N SER A 335 -6.94 -16.78 10.16
CA SER A 335 -6.12 -16.79 11.37
C SER A 335 -6.47 -17.99 12.28
N MET A 336 -7.76 -18.27 12.52
CA MET A 336 -8.20 -19.42 13.28
C MET A 336 -7.75 -20.74 12.63
N ARG A 337 -7.85 -20.85 11.31
CA ARG A 337 -7.38 -22.05 10.59
C ARG A 337 -5.86 -22.28 10.75
N ARG A 338 -5.09 -21.21 10.80
CA ARG A 338 -3.62 -21.27 10.99
C ARG A 338 -3.24 -21.58 12.44
N LEU A 339 -3.89 -20.94 13.41
CA LEU A 339 -3.50 -20.95 14.83
C LEU A 339 -4.16 -22.08 15.62
N TYR A 340 -5.32 -22.53 15.19
CA TYR A 340 -6.09 -23.64 15.79
C TYR A 340 -6.39 -24.70 14.71
N PRO A 341 -5.39 -25.42 14.19
CA PRO A 341 -5.58 -26.41 13.12
C PRO A 341 -6.35 -27.62 13.61
N GLY A 342 -7.02 -28.34 12.71
CA GLY A 342 -7.68 -29.63 13.00
C GLY A 342 -9.16 -29.54 13.38
N LEU A 343 -9.77 -28.34 13.40
CA LEU A 343 -11.20 -28.21 13.62
C LEU A 343 -12.00 -28.68 12.41
N SER A 344 -13.19 -29.23 12.64
CA SER A 344 -14.07 -29.76 11.60
C SER A 344 -14.63 -28.67 10.65
N SER A 345 -14.80 -27.45 11.15
CA SER A 345 -15.29 -26.29 10.41
C SER A 345 -14.73 -25.00 10.98
N TYR A 346 -14.52 -24.03 10.09
CA TYR A 346 -14.07 -22.68 10.43
C TYR A 346 -15.13 -21.61 10.05
N SER A 347 -16.40 -22.00 9.93
CA SER A 347 -17.50 -21.02 9.85
C SER A 347 -17.66 -20.31 11.18
N LEU A 348 -18.19 -19.08 11.18
CA LEU A 348 -18.38 -18.29 12.39
C LEU A 348 -19.19 -19.07 13.44
N GLY A 349 -20.33 -19.61 13.05
CA GLY A 349 -21.18 -20.40 13.97
C GLY A 349 -20.50 -21.65 14.54
N ALA A 350 -19.69 -22.35 13.72
CA ALA A 350 -18.96 -23.53 14.21
C ALA A 350 -17.89 -23.14 15.23
N LEU A 351 -17.14 -22.06 14.97
CA LEU A 351 -16.14 -21.54 15.90
C LEU A 351 -16.77 -20.98 17.17
N CYS A 352 -17.90 -20.29 17.07
CA CYS A 352 -18.63 -19.83 18.25
C CYS A 352 -19.06 -21.00 19.15
N ASN A 353 -19.52 -22.09 18.57
CA ASN A 353 -19.87 -23.30 19.32
C ASN A 353 -18.64 -23.96 19.96
N GLU A 354 -17.54 -24.08 19.24
CA GLU A 354 -16.29 -24.70 19.73
C GLU A 354 -15.68 -23.91 20.89
N PHE A 355 -15.64 -22.57 20.76
CA PHE A 355 -15.03 -21.69 21.77
C PHE A 355 -16.03 -21.08 22.76
N GLN A 356 -17.29 -21.56 22.76
CA GLN A 356 -18.36 -21.10 23.65
C GLN A 356 -18.64 -19.60 23.59
N ILE A 357 -18.44 -19.00 22.39
CA ILE A 357 -18.74 -17.59 22.13
C ILE A 357 -20.24 -17.41 21.91
N PRO A 358 -20.92 -16.52 22.66
CA PRO A 358 -22.34 -16.26 22.49
C PRO A 358 -22.68 -15.70 21.10
N LEU A 359 -23.50 -16.39 20.33
CA LEU A 359 -24.01 -15.92 19.04
C LEU A 359 -25.56 -15.88 19.10
N LYS A 360 -26.11 -14.74 19.51
CA LYS A 360 -27.53 -14.60 19.81
C LYS A 360 -28.47 -14.61 18.60
N GLN A 361 -28.04 -13.93 17.52
CA GLN A 361 -28.77 -13.82 16.26
C GLN A 361 -27.79 -13.91 15.09
N HIS A 362 -27.58 -15.13 14.60
CA HIS A 362 -26.75 -15.33 13.40
C HIS A 362 -27.44 -14.69 12.19
N HIS A 363 -26.66 -14.09 11.27
CA HIS A 363 -27.10 -13.27 10.14
C HIS A 363 -27.77 -11.93 10.53
N ARG A 364 -27.30 -11.33 11.62
CA ARG A 364 -27.47 -9.92 11.93
C ARG A 364 -26.09 -9.32 12.14
N ALA A 365 -25.75 -8.38 11.29
CA ALA A 365 -24.38 -7.91 11.14
C ALA A 365 -23.67 -7.53 12.45
N LEU A 366 -24.36 -6.89 13.41
CA LEU A 366 -23.73 -6.54 14.69
C LEU A 366 -23.39 -7.77 15.55
N CYS A 367 -24.30 -8.76 15.60
CA CYS A 367 -24.06 -9.98 16.37
C CYS A 367 -22.88 -10.79 15.79
N ASP A 368 -22.77 -10.84 14.45
CA ASP A 368 -21.71 -11.54 13.75
C ASP A 368 -20.37 -10.80 13.89
N ALA A 369 -20.39 -9.45 13.84
CA ALA A 369 -19.21 -8.62 14.11
C ALA A 369 -18.69 -8.76 15.55
N GLU A 370 -19.59 -8.76 16.56
CA GLU A 370 -19.20 -8.99 17.97
C GLU A 370 -18.62 -10.40 18.17
N ALA A 371 -19.23 -11.43 17.61
CA ALA A 371 -18.70 -12.78 17.67
C ALA A 371 -17.33 -12.92 16.96
N ALA A 372 -17.16 -12.23 15.83
CA ALA A 372 -15.87 -12.18 15.15
C ALA A 372 -14.80 -11.40 15.95
N ALA A 373 -15.21 -10.42 16.79
CA ALA A 373 -14.29 -9.73 17.70
C ALA A 373 -13.81 -10.65 18.83
N GLU A 374 -14.67 -11.50 19.38
CA GLU A 374 -14.25 -12.54 20.36
C GLU A 374 -13.24 -13.50 19.73
N LEU A 375 -13.43 -13.89 18.46
CA LEU A 375 -12.44 -14.68 17.74
C LEU A 375 -11.14 -13.91 17.52
N LEU A 376 -11.18 -12.59 17.32
CA LEU A 376 -9.99 -11.76 17.21
C LEU A 376 -9.19 -11.77 18.53
N PHE A 377 -9.83 -11.74 19.69
CA PHE A 377 -9.13 -11.83 20.98
C PHE A 377 -8.37 -13.14 21.10
N LEU A 378 -8.98 -14.29 20.78
CA LEU A 378 -8.30 -15.59 20.75
C LEU A 378 -7.14 -15.61 19.72
N VAL A 379 -7.32 -14.98 18.57
CA VAL A 379 -6.27 -14.84 17.56
C VAL A 379 -5.11 -14.03 18.10
N ASN A 380 -5.38 -12.90 18.77
CA ASN A 380 -4.35 -12.01 19.31
C ASN A 380 -3.57 -12.66 20.46
N GLU A 381 -4.24 -13.42 21.34
CA GLU A 381 -3.59 -14.23 22.38
C GLU A 381 -2.56 -15.19 21.76
N LYS A 382 -2.96 -15.95 20.73
CA LYS A 382 -2.05 -16.90 20.05
C LYS A 382 -0.95 -16.21 19.26
N ARG A 383 -1.20 -15.03 18.71
CA ARG A 383 -0.17 -14.19 18.04
C ARG A 383 0.87 -13.73 19.07
N ALA A 384 0.44 -13.26 20.25
CA ALA A 384 1.34 -12.86 21.32
C ALA A 384 2.24 -14.02 21.77
N GLU A 385 1.68 -15.22 21.99
CA GLU A 385 2.44 -16.43 22.31
C GLU A 385 3.49 -16.75 21.22
N SER A 386 3.09 -16.68 19.94
CA SER A 386 3.96 -17.01 18.82
C SER A 386 5.11 -16.00 18.66
N LEU A 387 4.85 -14.71 18.85
CA LEU A 387 5.86 -13.66 18.80
C LEU A 387 6.85 -13.77 19.96
N ALA A 388 6.37 -14.14 21.18
CA ALA A 388 7.22 -14.38 22.33
C ALA A 388 8.13 -15.62 22.16
N ALA A 389 7.67 -16.66 21.48
CA ALA A 389 8.44 -17.87 21.20
C ALA A 389 9.48 -17.72 20.08
N GLY A 390 9.31 -16.75 19.19
CA GLY A 390 10.24 -16.45 18.08
C GLY A 390 11.30 -15.40 18.40
N SER A 391 11.22 -14.77 19.58
CA SER A 391 12.19 -13.79 20.09
C SER A 391 13.30 -14.48 20.87
#